data_13c4d6620691bf77fdc995a890e75a62
#
_entry.id   13c4d6620691bf77fdc995a890e75a62
#
_cell.length_a   1.000
_cell.length_b   1.000
_cell.length_c   1.000
_cell.angle_alpha   90.00
_cell.angle_beta   90.00
_cell.angle_gamma   90.00
#
_symmetry.space_group_name_H-M   'P 1'
#
loop_
_entity.id
_entity.type
_entity.pdbx_description
1 polymer ?
#
loop_
_entity_poly.entity_id
_entity_poly.type
_entity_poly.pdbx_seq_one_letter_code
_entity_poly.pdbx_strand_id
1 'polypeptide(L)'
;QRDEILIARNDRYWGPPSKPGIILFRRAGAPAALADSVRNGDTQVAQVHGGSAAFAQLSAIPDVRTARIVTPRVMQFTLRANVPKLADTQVRKAILGLLDVDLLAAVGAGTDNTVTLDQAQIRSPSDPGYVPTAPPAMSSAAALGLLEASGFQVDTNTSVSPAPSVPDSTTTSVSTGPPEVIRGRISKDGEQLTLVIGVAANDPTSVAVANTAADQLRDVGIAATVLALDPVTLYHDALNDNRVDAIVGWRQAGGNLATLLASRYGCPALQATTVPAANAPTTAPSAPIGPTPSAAPDTATPPPTAPRRPSDPGALVKAPSNLTGICDRSIQSNIDAALNGTKNINDVITAVEPRLWNMSTVLPILQDTTIVAAGPSVQNVSLSGAVPVGIVGDAGQW
;
A
#
# COMPACT_ATOMS: atom_id res chain seq x y z
N GLN A 1 -13.06 -22.26 -7.66
CA GLN A 1 -11.69 -21.99 -7.17
C GLN A 1 -11.63 -22.50 -5.73
N ARG A 2 -10.68 -23.37 -5.41
CA ARG A 2 -10.45 -23.79 -4.03
C ARG A 2 -9.61 -22.71 -3.36
N ASP A 3 -10.15 -22.03 -2.37
CA ASP A 3 -9.45 -21.04 -1.54
C ASP A 3 -8.51 -21.75 -0.54
N GLU A 4 -7.70 -22.68 -1.03
CA GLU A 4 -6.82 -23.52 -0.22
C GLU A 4 -5.41 -23.53 -0.82
N ILE A 5 -4.41 -23.43 0.06
CA ILE A 5 -3.00 -23.59 -0.29
C ILE A 5 -2.45 -24.76 0.53
N LEU A 6 -1.91 -25.76 -0.15
CA LEU A 6 -1.30 -26.91 0.47
C LEU A 6 0.22 -26.80 0.34
N ILE A 7 0.92 -26.85 1.47
CA ILE A 7 2.38 -26.90 1.55
C ILE A 7 2.78 -28.26 2.08
N ALA A 8 3.57 -29.02 1.31
CA ALA A 8 4.13 -30.30 1.71
C ALA A 8 5.59 -30.15 2.13
N ARG A 9 6.00 -30.99 3.09
CA ARG A 9 7.39 -31.06 3.52
C ARG A 9 8.30 -31.46 2.37
N ASN A 10 9.45 -30.77 2.27
CA ASN A 10 10.49 -31.14 1.33
C ASN A 10 11.45 -32.17 1.99
N ASP A 11 11.26 -33.45 1.69
CA ASP A 11 12.11 -34.52 2.24
C ASP A 11 13.55 -34.51 1.67
N ARG A 12 13.82 -33.66 0.65
CA ARG A 12 15.16 -33.46 0.09
C ARG A 12 15.84 -32.17 0.64
N TYR A 13 15.24 -31.56 1.66
CA TYR A 13 15.83 -30.37 2.28
C TYR A 13 17.14 -30.77 3.01
N TRP A 14 18.18 -30.00 2.80
CA TRP A 14 19.50 -30.24 3.35
C TRP A 14 19.65 -29.94 4.86
N GLY A 15 18.71 -29.17 5.43
CA GLY A 15 18.69 -28.85 6.87
C GLY A 15 17.76 -29.78 7.65
N PRO A 16 17.48 -29.49 8.93
CA PRO A 16 16.56 -30.27 9.75
C PRO A 16 15.18 -30.36 9.09
N PRO A 17 14.59 -31.55 8.97
CA PRO A 17 13.29 -31.71 8.34
C PRO A 17 12.20 -31.01 9.15
N SER A 18 11.22 -30.44 8.45
CA SER A 18 10.01 -29.89 9.08
C SER A 18 9.24 -31.00 9.80
N LYS A 19 8.70 -30.72 11.01
CA LYS A 19 7.87 -31.68 11.76
C LYS A 19 6.54 -31.97 11.06
N PRO A 20 5.75 -30.94 10.65
CA PRO A 20 4.55 -31.20 9.87
C PRO A 20 4.89 -31.79 8.49
N GLY A 21 4.19 -32.81 8.10
CA GLY A 21 4.27 -33.38 6.74
C GLY A 21 3.54 -32.49 5.73
N ILE A 22 2.40 -31.92 6.15
CA ILE A 22 1.53 -31.08 5.32
C ILE A 22 0.96 -29.97 6.18
N ILE A 23 0.93 -28.75 5.64
CA ILE A 23 0.20 -27.60 6.18
C ILE A 23 -0.83 -27.17 5.13
N LEU A 24 -2.11 -27.17 5.52
CA LEU A 24 -3.21 -26.73 4.67
C LEU A 24 -3.68 -25.36 5.13
N PHE A 25 -3.51 -24.36 4.29
CA PHE A 25 -4.07 -23.02 4.51
C PHE A 25 -5.46 -22.95 3.88
N ARG A 26 -6.43 -22.53 4.67
CA ARG A 26 -7.79 -22.25 4.24
C ARG A 26 -8.15 -20.82 4.56
N ARG A 27 -8.95 -20.21 3.70
CA ARG A 27 -9.50 -18.88 4.00
C ARG A 27 -10.39 -18.97 5.23
N ALA A 28 -10.15 -18.12 6.22
CA ALA A 28 -11.02 -17.98 7.38
C ALA A 28 -12.39 -17.45 6.95
N GLY A 29 -13.45 -18.03 7.50
CA GLY A 29 -14.81 -17.52 7.39
C GLY A 29 -15.07 -16.38 8.37
N ALA A 30 -16.35 -16.16 8.72
CA ALA A 30 -16.73 -15.23 9.78
C ALA A 30 -16.09 -15.64 11.12
N PRO A 31 -15.76 -14.69 12.02
CA PRO A 31 -15.07 -14.98 13.28
C PRO A 31 -15.75 -16.04 14.15
N ALA A 32 -17.09 -16.08 14.20
CA ALA A 32 -17.84 -17.10 14.94
C ALA A 32 -17.63 -18.51 14.37
N ALA A 33 -17.74 -18.66 13.04
CA ALA A 33 -17.50 -19.94 12.37
C ALA A 33 -16.05 -20.43 12.55
N LEU A 34 -15.10 -19.49 12.58
CA LEU A 34 -13.70 -19.78 12.85
C LEU A 34 -13.51 -20.27 14.30
N ALA A 35 -14.15 -19.64 15.28
CA ALA A 35 -14.09 -20.06 16.68
C ALA A 35 -14.65 -21.50 16.87
N ASP A 36 -15.74 -21.82 16.18
CA ASP A 36 -16.30 -23.18 16.19
C ASP A 36 -15.35 -24.19 15.54
N SER A 37 -14.72 -23.83 14.41
CA SER A 37 -13.72 -24.69 13.75
C SER A 37 -12.48 -24.94 14.61
N VAL A 38 -12.03 -23.94 15.37
CA VAL A 38 -10.93 -24.10 16.32
C VAL A 38 -11.36 -24.98 17.52
N ARG A 39 -12.58 -24.80 18.03
CA ARG A 39 -13.14 -25.59 19.14
C ARG A 39 -13.28 -27.07 18.78
N ASN A 40 -13.70 -27.35 17.56
CA ASN A 40 -13.87 -28.71 17.05
C ASN A 40 -12.55 -29.38 16.63
N GLY A 41 -11.43 -28.62 16.60
CA GLY A 41 -10.14 -29.12 16.17
C GLY A 41 -9.94 -29.21 14.64
N ASP A 42 -10.91 -28.72 13.85
CA ASP A 42 -10.79 -28.66 12.37
C ASP A 42 -9.73 -27.64 11.93
N THR A 43 -9.57 -26.58 12.72
CA THR A 43 -8.53 -25.57 12.56
C THR A 43 -7.59 -25.58 13.75
N GLN A 44 -6.32 -25.91 13.53
CA GLN A 44 -5.32 -25.99 14.60
C GLN A 44 -4.64 -24.66 14.88
N VAL A 45 -4.46 -23.82 13.84
CA VAL A 45 -3.89 -22.48 13.97
C VAL A 45 -4.77 -21.52 13.17
N ALA A 46 -5.18 -20.42 13.80
CA ALA A 46 -6.02 -19.42 13.17
C ALA A 46 -5.35 -18.03 13.24
N GLN A 47 -5.49 -17.26 12.18
CA GLN A 47 -5.16 -15.83 12.13
C GLN A 47 -6.35 -15.09 11.53
N VAL A 48 -6.88 -14.10 12.24
CA VAL A 48 -8.08 -13.38 11.81
C VAL A 48 -8.02 -11.91 12.24
N HIS A 49 -8.53 -11.05 11.37
CA HIS A 49 -8.87 -9.68 11.78
C HIS A 49 -10.20 -9.72 12.53
N GLY A 50 -10.22 -9.12 13.72
CA GLY A 50 -11.44 -9.07 14.52
C GLY A 50 -11.24 -8.26 15.79
N GLY A 51 -12.33 -7.68 16.28
CA GLY A 51 -12.34 -6.88 17.49
C GLY A 51 -12.28 -7.70 18.78
N SER A 52 -12.53 -7.02 19.89
CA SER A 52 -12.54 -7.61 21.24
C SER A 52 -13.47 -8.82 21.37
N ALA A 53 -14.60 -8.83 20.66
CA ALA A 53 -15.54 -9.96 20.66
C ALA A 53 -14.93 -11.22 20.05
N ALA A 54 -14.26 -11.12 18.89
CA ALA A 54 -13.59 -12.26 18.26
C ALA A 54 -12.44 -12.78 19.13
N PHE A 55 -11.67 -11.89 19.76
CA PHE A 55 -10.62 -12.27 20.70
C PHE A 55 -11.19 -13.02 21.90
N ALA A 56 -12.27 -12.50 22.50
CA ALA A 56 -12.93 -13.14 23.64
C ALA A 56 -13.49 -14.53 23.28
N GLN A 57 -14.12 -14.68 22.11
CA GLN A 57 -14.63 -15.98 21.64
C GLN A 57 -13.53 -17.02 21.50
N LEU A 58 -12.38 -16.66 20.91
CA LEU A 58 -11.24 -17.56 20.75
C LEU A 58 -10.55 -17.87 22.10
N SER A 59 -10.41 -16.85 22.96
CA SER A 59 -9.79 -17.00 24.29
C SER A 59 -10.63 -17.82 25.28
N ALA A 60 -11.94 -17.92 25.04
CA ALA A 60 -12.83 -18.72 25.88
C ALA A 60 -12.79 -20.22 25.54
N ILE A 61 -12.08 -20.64 24.49
CA ILE A 61 -11.95 -22.06 24.12
C ILE A 61 -10.88 -22.70 25.03
N PRO A 62 -11.20 -23.77 25.76
CA PRO A 62 -10.23 -24.44 26.63
C PRO A 62 -8.97 -24.86 25.89
N ASP A 63 -7.82 -24.68 26.52
CA ASP A 63 -6.49 -25.07 26.02
C ASP A 63 -6.05 -24.39 24.72
N VAL A 64 -6.80 -23.41 24.23
CA VAL A 64 -6.43 -22.59 23.09
C VAL A 64 -5.62 -21.38 23.57
N ARG A 65 -4.44 -21.22 23.03
CA ARG A 65 -3.57 -20.07 23.27
C ARG A 65 -3.91 -18.97 22.27
N THR A 66 -4.17 -17.77 22.74
CA THR A 66 -4.52 -16.62 21.89
C THR A 66 -3.61 -15.44 22.16
N ALA A 67 -3.34 -14.65 21.14
CA ALA A 67 -2.64 -13.38 21.25
C ALA A 67 -3.11 -12.39 20.18
N ARG A 68 -2.93 -11.10 20.43
CA ARG A 68 -2.96 -10.06 19.42
C ARG A 68 -1.54 -9.82 18.95
N ILE A 69 -1.31 -9.87 17.67
CA ILE A 69 0.01 -9.67 17.09
C ILE A 69 -0.03 -8.63 15.98
N VAL A 70 1.03 -7.86 15.86
CA VAL A 70 1.24 -7.01 14.69
C VAL A 70 1.63 -7.87 13.49
N THR A 71 1.14 -7.49 12.32
CA THR A 71 1.48 -8.16 11.05
C THR A 71 2.55 -7.37 10.30
N PRO A 72 3.27 -8.00 9.35
CA PRO A 72 4.27 -7.31 8.55
C PRO A 72 3.64 -6.42 7.46
N ARG A 73 2.64 -5.62 7.82
CA ARG A 73 1.95 -4.70 6.92
C ARG A 73 1.71 -3.35 7.59
N VAL A 74 1.94 -2.29 6.86
CA VAL A 74 1.61 -0.91 7.26
C VAL A 74 0.69 -0.27 6.24
N MET A 75 -0.31 0.48 6.70
CA MET A 75 -1.19 1.26 5.85
C MET A 75 -0.61 2.64 5.64
N GLN A 76 -0.69 3.13 4.42
CA GLN A 76 -0.16 4.44 4.02
C GLN A 76 -1.12 5.15 3.09
N PHE A 77 -1.13 6.48 3.18
CA PHE A 77 -1.64 7.38 2.17
C PHE A 77 -0.46 7.90 1.36
N THR A 78 -0.42 7.61 0.07
CA THR A 78 0.71 7.96 -0.81
C THR A 78 0.25 8.92 -1.89
N LEU A 79 0.84 10.12 -1.97
CA LEU A 79 0.64 11.09 -3.04
C LEU A 79 1.59 10.82 -4.20
N ARG A 80 1.09 10.97 -5.43
CA ARG A 80 1.86 10.82 -6.67
C ARG A 80 2.40 12.17 -7.12
N ALA A 81 3.63 12.47 -6.72
CA ALA A 81 4.24 13.77 -6.97
C ALA A 81 4.63 14.02 -8.44
N ASN A 82 4.57 13.00 -9.30
CA ASN A 82 4.73 13.13 -10.76
C ASN A 82 3.47 13.61 -11.48
N VAL A 83 2.34 13.75 -10.78
CA VAL A 83 1.13 14.36 -11.33
C VAL A 83 1.27 15.88 -11.26
N PRO A 84 1.01 16.66 -12.34
CA PRO A 84 1.30 18.10 -12.40
C PRO A 84 0.75 18.92 -11.23
N LYS A 85 -0.49 18.68 -10.82
CA LYS A 85 -1.14 19.38 -9.69
C LYS A 85 -0.52 19.07 -8.31
N LEU A 86 0.24 17.99 -8.20
CA LEU A 86 0.96 17.55 -7.01
C LEU A 86 2.48 17.73 -7.13
N ALA A 87 2.97 18.41 -8.16
CA ALA A 87 4.41 18.63 -8.35
C ALA A 87 4.99 19.53 -7.26
N ASP A 88 4.23 20.51 -6.79
CA ASP A 88 4.63 21.41 -5.71
C ASP A 88 4.61 20.67 -4.35
N THR A 89 5.74 20.72 -3.66
CA THR A 89 5.89 20.11 -2.33
C THR A 89 5.00 20.78 -1.27
N GLN A 90 4.74 22.09 -1.38
CA GLN A 90 3.88 22.81 -0.43
C GLN A 90 2.43 22.33 -0.56
N VAL A 91 1.96 22.11 -1.79
CA VAL A 91 0.62 21.54 -2.05
C VAL A 91 0.50 20.14 -1.43
N ARG A 92 1.51 19.29 -1.63
CA ARG A 92 1.50 17.94 -1.02
C ARG A 92 1.52 18.01 0.50
N LYS A 93 2.39 18.88 1.06
CA LYS A 93 2.49 19.08 2.50
C LYS A 93 1.18 19.57 3.10
N ALA A 94 0.48 20.46 2.41
CA ALA A 94 -0.84 20.95 2.80
C ALA A 94 -1.88 19.80 2.79
N ILE A 95 -1.97 19.05 1.70
CA ILE A 95 -2.93 17.94 1.59
C ILE A 95 -2.71 16.92 2.71
N LEU A 96 -1.45 16.50 2.97
CA LEU A 96 -1.16 15.57 4.07
C LEU A 96 -1.44 16.18 5.44
N GLY A 97 -1.20 17.50 5.61
CA GLY A 97 -1.47 18.20 6.86
C GLY A 97 -2.95 18.44 7.16
N LEU A 98 -3.84 18.29 6.18
CA LEU A 98 -5.30 18.36 6.33
C LEU A 98 -5.91 17.03 6.78
N LEU A 99 -5.13 15.94 6.77
CA LEU A 99 -5.60 14.62 7.15
C LEU A 99 -5.38 14.36 8.65
N ASP A 100 -6.44 13.98 9.34
CA ASP A 100 -6.39 13.50 10.73
C ASP A 100 -5.95 12.04 10.73
N VAL A 101 -4.67 11.80 11.02
CA VAL A 101 -4.06 10.47 11.03
C VAL A 101 -4.66 9.57 12.09
N ASP A 102 -5.02 10.12 13.26
CA ASP A 102 -5.59 9.33 14.36
C ASP A 102 -6.96 8.79 13.97
N LEU A 103 -7.79 9.60 13.30
CA LEU A 103 -9.07 9.15 12.75
C LEU A 103 -8.88 8.10 11.65
N LEU A 104 -7.95 8.32 10.72
CA LEU A 104 -7.64 7.34 9.67
C LEU A 104 -7.16 6.01 10.27
N ALA A 105 -6.32 6.07 11.30
CA ALA A 105 -5.81 4.88 11.98
C ALA A 105 -6.92 4.17 12.77
N ALA A 106 -7.82 4.89 13.42
CA ALA A 106 -8.97 4.32 14.10
C ALA A 106 -9.90 3.59 13.12
N VAL A 107 -10.18 4.18 11.96
CA VAL A 107 -10.96 3.53 10.89
C VAL A 107 -10.22 2.31 10.33
N GLY A 108 -8.91 2.41 10.13
CA GLY A 108 -8.06 1.31 9.64
C GLY A 108 -7.96 0.14 10.62
N ALA A 109 -7.94 0.41 11.91
CA ALA A 109 -7.98 -0.62 12.97
C ALA A 109 -9.39 -1.26 13.11
N GLY A 110 -10.42 -0.60 12.59
CA GLY A 110 -11.79 -1.09 12.62
C GLY A 110 -12.33 -1.28 14.03
N THR A 111 -12.87 -2.47 14.31
CA THR A 111 -13.41 -2.82 15.63
C THR A 111 -12.32 -3.22 16.63
N ASP A 112 -11.08 -3.27 16.22
CA ASP A 112 -9.96 -3.56 17.12
C ASP A 112 -9.60 -2.27 17.87
N ASN A 113 -9.72 -2.29 19.19
CA ASN A 113 -9.43 -1.11 20.03
C ASN A 113 -7.93 -0.82 20.17
N THR A 114 -7.09 -1.63 19.55
CA THR A 114 -5.63 -1.46 19.61
C THR A 114 -5.12 -0.87 18.32
N VAL A 115 -4.93 0.45 18.31
CA VAL A 115 -4.30 1.17 17.20
C VAL A 115 -2.79 1.21 17.41
N THR A 116 -2.04 0.72 16.45
CA THR A 116 -0.57 0.87 16.40
C THR A 116 -0.21 1.87 15.32
N LEU A 117 -0.06 3.15 15.71
CA LEU A 117 0.30 4.22 14.79
C LEU A 117 1.67 3.96 14.18
N ASP A 118 1.77 4.13 12.86
CA ASP A 118 3.05 4.16 12.16
C ASP A 118 3.48 5.62 11.94
N GLN A 119 4.58 6.00 12.59
CA GLN A 119 5.09 7.38 12.61
C GLN A 119 6.51 7.49 12.07
N ALA A 120 6.91 6.59 11.16
CA ALA A 120 8.19 6.67 10.48
C ALA A 120 8.05 6.26 9.00
N GLN A 121 8.95 6.75 8.17
CA GLN A 121 8.90 6.51 6.72
C GLN A 121 9.44 5.13 6.33
N ILE A 122 10.37 4.59 7.11
CA ILE A 122 11.10 3.36 6.78
C ILE A 122 10.76 2.22 7.73
N ARG A 123 10.96 2.42 9.03
CA ARG A 123 10.71 1.39 10.04
C ARG A 123 9.24 1.35 10.40
N SER A 124 8.74 0.15 10.58
CA SER A 124 7.42 -0.06 11.17
C SER A 124 7.52 -0.13 12.70
N PRO A 125 6.42 0.10 13.44
CA PRO A 125 6.41 0.06 14.90
C PRO A 125 6.97 -1.23 15.52
N SER A 126 6.84 -2.36 14.84
CA SER A 126 7.37 -3.65 15.31
C SER A 126 8.84 -3.91 14.93
N ASP A 127 9.45 -3.04 14.13
CA ASP A 127 10.85 -3.22 13.74
C ASP A 127 11.80 -2.87 14.90
N PRO A 128 12.85 -3.66 15.14
CA PRO A 128 13.86 -3.32 16.13
C PRO A 128 14.48 -1.94 15.85
N GLY A 129 14.52 -1.09 16.88
CA GLY A 129 15.04 0.28 16.77
C GLY A 129 14.08 1.26 16.09
N TYR A 130 12.78 0.95 16.04
CA TYR A 130 11.76 1.94 15.64
C TYR A 130 11.78 3.14 16.60
N VAL A 131 11.72 4.32 16.03
CA VAL A 131 11.53 5.59 16.73
C VAL A 131 10.53 6.41 15.92
N PRO A 132 9.51 7.00 16.55
CA PRO A 132 8.64 7.95 15.87
C PRO A 132 9.45 9.15 15.36
N THR A 133 9.33 9.43 14.07
CA THR A 133 10.05 10.53 13.39
C THR A 133 9.09 11.50 12.69
N ALA A 134 7.78 11.24 12.80
CA ALA A 134 6.77 12.10 12.22
C ALA A 134 6.90 13.54 12.76
N PRO A 135 6.84 14.55 11.87
CA PRO A 135 6.79 15.94 12.31
C PRO A 135 5.50 16.18 13.11
N PRO A 136 5.47 17.20 13.96
CA PRO A 136 4.25 17.59 14.67
C PRO A 136 3.08 17.82 13.71
N ALA A 137 1.88 17.43 14.13
CA ALA A 137 0.67 17.63 13.36
C ALA A 137 0.51 19.13 12.98
N MET A 138 0.16 19.37 11.73
CA MET A 138 -0.08 20.71 11.23
C MET A 138 -1.53 21.11 11.53
N SER A 139 -1.76 22.36 11.94
CA SER A 139 -3.14 22.88 12.03
C SER A 139 -3.75 23.03 10.63
N SER A 140 -5.07 22.86 10.52
CA SER A 140 -5.77 23.09 9.25
C SER A 140 -5.53 24.49 8.69
N ALA A 141 -5.47 25.52 9.55
CA ALA A 141 -5.16 26.90 9.14
C ALA A 141 -3.76 27.01 8.51
N ALA A 142 -2.75 26.35 9.10
CA ALA A 142 -1.40 26.34 8.54
C ALA A 142 -1.35 25.59 7.21
N ALA A 143 -2.08 24.49 7.08
CA ALA A 143 -2.16 23.72 5.84
C ALA A 143 -2.85 24.52 4.72
N LEU A 144 -3.96 25.20 5.02
CA LEU A 144 -4.64 26.08 4.07
C LEU A 144 -3.74 27.24 3.64
N GLY A 145 -2.99 27.86 4.58
CA GLY A 145 -2.00 28.90 4.26
C GLY A 145 -0.89 28.43 3.31
N LEU A 146 -0.51 27.14 3.33
CA LEU A 146 0.43 26.60 2.33
C LEU A 146 -0.19 26.53 0.93
N LEU A 147 -1.49 26.22 0.83
CA LEU A 147 -2.21 26.24 -0.45
C LEU A 147 -2.33 27.67 -0.99
N GLU A 148 -2.66 28.64 -0.12
CA GLU A 148 -2.69 30.06 -0.50
C GLU A 148 -1.32 30.55 -0.99
N ALA A 149 -0.24 30.19 -0.27
CA ALA A 149 1.13 30.51 -0.68
C ALA A 149 1.52 29.87 -2.02
N SER A 150 0.89 28.74 -2.38
CA SER A 150 1.05 28.05 -3.68
C SER A 150 0.13 28.63 -4.77
N GLY A 151 -0.60 29.71 -4.48
CA GLY A 151 -1.46 30.43 -5.43
C GLY A 151 -2.89 29.89 -5.52
N PHE A 152 -3.33 29.07 -4.57
CA PHE A 152 -4.73 28.66 -4.48
C PHE A 152 -5.56 29.72 -3.74
N GLN A 153 -6.79 29.87 -4.19
CA GLN A 153 -7.83 30.64 -3.48
C GLN A 153 -8.58 29.65 -2.58
N VAL A 154 -8.68 30.01 -1.30
CA VAL A 154 -9.36 29.21 -0.27
C VAL A 154 -10.62 29.92 0.14
N ASP A 155 -11.75 29.54 -0.43
CA ASP A 155 -13.07 30.06 -0.07
C ASP A 155 -13.61 29.28 1.13
N THR A 156 -13.47 29.84 2.32
CA THR A 156 -13.99 29.26 3.57
C THR A 156 -15.44 29.65 3.85
N ASN A 157 -16.13 30.28 2.92
CA ASN A 157 -17.50 30.74 3.11
C ASN A 157 -18.50 29.58 3.31
N THR A 158 -18.65 29.19 4.54
CA THR A 158 -19.80 28.48 5.06
C THR A 158 -20.97 29.46 5.18
N SER A 159 -21.48 30.00 4.08
CA SER A 159 -22.77 30.65 4.09
C SER A 159 -23.84 29.55 4.14
N VAL A 160 -24.30 29.25 5.34
CA VAL A 160 -25.63 28.65 5.48
C VAL A 160 -26.58 29.69 4.93
N SER A 161 -27.03 29.52 3.68
CA SER A 161 -28.05 30.38 3.12
C SER A 161 -29.31 30.16 3.97
N PRO A 162 -29.81 31.17 4.70
CA PRO A 162 -31.09 31.03 5.38
C PRO A 162 -32.14 30.75 4.31
N ALA A 163 -32.94 29.71 4.55
CA ALA A 163 -34.05 29.39 3.66
C ALA A 163 -34.86 30.68 3.40
N PRO A 164 -35.21 31.00 2.12
CA PRO A 164 -35.99 32.18 1.84
C PRO A 164 -37.33 32.03 2.56
N SER A 165 -37.63 32.98 3.45
CA SER A 165 -38.95 33.15 4.05
C SER A 165 -39.91 33.56 2.94
N VAL A 166 -40.70 32.60 2.45
CA VAL A 166 -41.75 32.86 1.48
C VAL A 166 -43.00 33.38 2.21
N PRO A 167 -43.56 34.54 1.82
CA PRO A 167 -44.92 34.87 2.25
C PRO A 167 -45.92 33.98 1.55
N ASP A 168 -46.81 33.49 2.38
CA ASP A 168 -48.00 32.65 2.12
C ASP A 168 -48.65 32.82 0.75
N SER A 169 -48.73 31.80 -0.06
CA SER A 169 -49.92 31.39 -0.87
C SER A 169 -49.60 30.33 -1.91
N THR A 170 -50.41 29.28 -1.87
CA THR A 170 -50.74 28.28 -2.91
C THR A 170 -49.72 27.19 -3.30
N THR A 171 -50.05 25.97 -2.83
CA THR A 171 -49.85 24.63 -3.43
C THR A 171 -48.89 24.51 -4.61
N THR A 172 -47.72 23.95 -4.36
CA THR A 172 -47.03 23.06 -5.33
C THR A 172 -45.98 22.23 -4.54
N SER A 173 -45.90 20.96 -4.86
CA SER A 173 -45.07 19.92 -4.26
C SER A 173 -43.62 20.35 -3.99
N VAL A 174 -43.27 20.48 -2.71
CA VAL A 174 -41.90 20.76 -2.26
C VAL A 174 -41.12 19.46 -2.29
N SER A 175 -40.12 19.40 -3.16
CA SER A 175 -39.05 18.44 -3.10
C SER A 175 -38.24 18.72 -1.84
N THR A 176 -38.41 17.94 -0.79
CA THR A 176 -37.59 17.95 0.42
C THR A 176 -36.26 17.19 0.14
N GLY A 177 -35.33 17.84 -0.56
CA GLY A 177 -33.94 17.47 -0.51
C GLY A 177 -33.31 17.93 0.83
N PRO A 178 -32.36 17.20 1.41
CA PRO A 178 -31.61 17.69 2.58
C PRO A 178 -30.91 19.02 2.20
N PRO A 179 -30.71 19.93 3.17
CA PRO A 179 -30.05 21.21 2.90
C PRO A 179 -28.67 20.96 2.27
N GLU A 180 -28.45 21.55 1.09
CA GLU A 180 -27.16 21.49 0.40
C GLU A 180 -26.17 22.31 1.23
N VAL A 181 -25.29 21.60 1.94
CA VAL A 181 -24.17 22.21 2.66
C VAL A 181 -23.19 22.72 1.60
N ILE A 182 -23.16 24.02 1.37
CA ILE A 182 -22.15 24.64 0.51
C ILE A 182 -20.81 24.53 1.25
N ARG A 183 -20.04 23.52 0.87
CA ARG A 183 -18.67 23.31 1.36
C ARG A 183 -17.75 24.36 0.76
N GLY A 184 -16.72 24.76 1.49
CA GLY A 184 -15.66 25.63 0.98
C GLY A 184 -15.11 25.10 -0.36
N ARG A 185 -14.47 25.96 -1.12
CA ARG A 185 -13.87 25.64 -2.41
C ARG A 185 -12.41 26.07 -2.42
N ILE A 186 -11.53 25.14 -2.77
CA ILE A 186 -10.12 25.44 -3.00
C ILE A 186 -9.87 25.38 -4.51
N SER A 187 -9.43 26.48 -5.12
CA SER A 187 -9.24 26.59 -6.57
C SER A 187 -8.01 27.40 -6.93
N LYS A 188 -7.45 27.14 -8.11
CA LYS A 188 -6.36 27.92 -8.71
C LYS A 188 -6.69 28.18 -10.17
N ASP A 189 -6.52 29.41 -10.63
CA ASP A 189 -6.84 29.82 -12.00
C ASP A 189 -8.28 29.46 -12.44
N GLY A 190 -9.23 29.48 -11.47
CA GLY A 190 -10.63 29.12 -11.69
C GLY A 190 -10.93 27.61 -11.65
N GLU A 191 -9.91 26.75 -11.63
CA GLU A 191 -10.06 25.30 -11.54
C GLU A 191 -10.03 24.85 -10.09
N GLN A 192 -10.99 24.01 -9.68
CA GLN A 192 -11.03 23.45 -8.34
C GLN A 192 -9.93 22.39 -8.16
N LEU A 193 -9.28 22.40 -7.00
CA LEU A 193 -8.32 21.36 -6.63
C LEU A 193 -9.06 20.02 -6.47
N THR A 194 -8.76 19.09 -7.36
CA THR A 194 -9.33 17.74 -7.36
C THR A 194 -8.30 16.72 -6.90
N LEU A 195 -8.72 15.67 -6.20
CA LEU A 195 -7.85 14.56 -5.82
C LEU A 195 -8.57 13.22 -6.05
N VAL A 196 -8.02 12.36 -6.89
CA VAL A 196 -8.52 10.99 -7.11
C VAL A 196 -7.69 10.01 -6.27
N ILE A 197 -8.32 9.40 -5.28
CA ILE A 197 -7.70 8.43 -4.36
C ILE A 197 -7.97 7.03 -4.86
N GLY A 198 -6.95 6.34 -5.35
CA GLY A 198 -7.04 4.95 -5.76
C GLY A 198 -6.96 3.99 -4.57
N VAL A 199 -7.76 2.93 -4.61
CA VAL A 199 -7.77 1.89 -3.58
C VAL A 199 -8.12 0.54 -4.18
N ALA A 200 -7.59 -0.54 -3.59
CA ALA A 200 -7.92 -1.89 -4.00
C ALA A 200 -9.35 -2.26 -3.56
N ALA A 201 -10.24 -2.56 -4.51
CA ALA A 201 -11.66 -2.83 -4.26
C ALA A 201 -11.91 -4.08 -3.40
N ASN A 202 -10.98 -5.02 -3.39
CA ASN A 202 -11.05 -6.25 -2.59
C ASN A 202 -10.52 -6.09 -1.15
N ASP A 203 -10.17 -4.87 -0.73
CA ASP A 203 -9.71 -4.54 0.62
C ASP A 203 -10.66 -3.52 1.27
N PRO A 204 -11.71 -3.98 1.98
CA PRO A 204 -12.69 -3.10 2.61
C PRO A 204 -12.09 -2.10 3.59
N THR A 205 -11.02 -2.46 4.28
CA THR A 205 -10.35 -1.58 5.24
C THR A 205 -9.69 -0.40 4.54
N SER A 206 -8.93 -0.65 3.48
CA SER A 206 -8.34 0.43 2.67
C SER A 206 -9.41 1.31 2.03
N VAL A 207 -10.54 0.73 1.59
CA VAL A 207 -11.69 1.49 1.05
C VAL A 207 -12.28 2.42 2.12
N ALA A 208 -12.49 1.93 3.35
CA ALA A 208 -13.00 2.75 4.44
C ALA A 208 -12.07 3.92 4.78
N VAL A 209 -10.76 3.66 4.90
CA VAL A 209 -9.76 4.71 5.15
C VAL A 209 -9.69 5.72 4.01
N ALA A 210 -9.75 5.26 2.75
CA ALA A 210 -9.75 6.15 1.59
C ALA A 210 -10.99 7.06 1.56
N ASN A 211 -12.17 6.53 1.88
CA ASN A 211 -13.40 7.32 1.97
C ASN A 211 -13.30 8.36 3.10
N THR A 212 -12.80 7.98 4.28
CA THR A 212 -12.60 8.91 5.39
C THR A 212 -11.62 10.03 5.03
N ALA A 213 -10.50 9.70 4.36
CA ALA A 213 -9.57 10.70 3.87
C ALA A 213 -10.21 11.64 2.84
N ALA A 214 -11.02 11.10 1.92
CA ALA A 214 -11.74 11.90 0.95
C ALA A 214 -12.78 12.82 1.61
N ASP A 215 -13.47 12.36 2.66
CA ASP A 215 -14.42 13.18 3.42
C ASP A 215 -13.71 14.35 4.10
N GLN A 216 -12.61 14.11 4.80
CA GLN A 216 -11.80 15.16 5.43
C GLN A 216 -11.35 16.23 4.42
N LEU A 217 -10.89 15.80 3.24
CA LEU A 217 -10.45 16.72 2.19
C LEU A 217 -11.63 17.50 1.58
N ARG A 218 -12.79 16.87 1.42
CA ARG A 218 -14.02 17.54 0.92
C ARG A 218 -14.53 18.57 1.90
N ASP A 219 -14.44 18.31 3.20
CA ASP A 219 -14.89 19.24 4.24
C ASP A 219 -14.12 20.56 4.23
N VAL A 220 -12.87 20.54 3.75
CA VAL A 220 -12.07 21.77 3.59
C VAL A 220 -12.12 22.35 2.17
N GLY A 221 -12.86 21.75 1.24
CA GLY A 221 -13.09 22.30 -0.11
C GLY A 221 -12.24 21.71 -1.24
N ILE A 222 -11.48 20.64 -0.99
CA ILE A 222 -10.81 19.86 -2.03
C ILE A 222 -11.81 18.83 -2.60
N ALA A 223 -11.98 18.79 -3.92
CA ALA A 223 -12.88 17.81 -4.56
C ALA A 223 -12.22 16.43 -4.62
N ALA A 224 -12.23 15.71 -3.50
CA ALA A 224 -11.67 14.38 -3.38
C ALA A 224 -12.67 13.30 -3.78
N THR A 225 -12.24 12.32 -4.58
CA THR A 225 -13.03 11.16 -5.01
C THR A 225 -12.26 9.87 -4.77
N VAL A 226 -12.96 8.78 -4.45
CA VAL A 226 -12.34 7.46 -4.27
C VAL A 226 -12.64 6.60 -5.49
N LEU A 227 -11.59 6.02 -6.06
CA LEU A 227 -11.64 5.10 -7.19
C LEU A 227 -11.21 3.70 -6.73
N ALA A 228 -12.19 2.84 -6.45
CA ALA A 228 -11.96 1.46 -6.07
C ALA A 228 -11.81 0.58 -7.31
N LEU A 229 -10.65 -0.04 -7.48
CA LEU A 229 -10.29 -0.87 -8.63
C LEU A 229 -9.76 -2.23 -8.18
N ASP A 230 -9.81 -3.21 -9.06
CA ASP A 230 -9.07 -4.44 -8.80
C ASP A 230 -7.55 -4.16 -8.69
N PRO A 231 -6.80 -4.93 -7.90
CA PRO A 231 -5.40 -4.62 -7.63
C PRO A 231 -4.52 -4.53 -8.87
N VAL A 232 -4.77 -5.35 -9.91
CA VAL A 232 -3.97 -5.33 -11.13
C VAL A 232 -4.22 -4.03 -11.89
N THR A 233 -5.48 -3.68 -12.10
CA THR A 233 -5.89 -2.41 -12.75
C THR A 233 -5.38 -1.21 -11.96
N LEU A 234 -5.45 -1.23 -10.61
CA LEU A 234 -4.97 -0.12 -9.78
C LEU A 234 -3.47 0.11 -9.94
N TYR A 235 -2.67 -0.95 -9.70
CA TYR A 235 -1.21 -0.82 -9.61
C TYR A 235 -0.50 -0.89 -10.95
N HIS A 236 -1.18 -1.22 -12.03
CA HIS A 236 -0.65 -1.22 -13.38
C HIS A 236 -1.29 -0.11 -14.23
N ASP A 237 -2.54 -0.28 -14.65
CA ASP A 237 -3.17 0.61 -15.64
C ASP A 237 -3.43 2.02 -15.08
N ALA A 238 -4.08 2.12 -13.90
CA ALA A 238 -4.45 3.41 -13.33
C ALA A 238 -3.24 4.27 -12.96
N LEU A 239 -2.12 3.64 -12.54
CA LEU A 239 -0.87 4.35 -12.28
C LEU A 239 -0.20 4.82 -13.58
N ASN A 240 -0.12 3.97 -14.60
CA ASN A 240 0.52 4.31 -15.88
C ASN A 240 -0.25 5.41 -16.62
N ASP A 241 -1.58 5.36 -16.57
CA ASP A 241 -2.47 6.31 -17.23
C ASP A 241 -2.73 7.58 -16.42
N ASN A 242 -2.10 7.73 -15.24
CA ASN A 242 -2.30 8.84 -14.31
C ASN A 242 -3.78 9.06 -13.92
N ARG A 243 -4.55 7.98 -13.79
CA ARG A 243 -5.98 8.03 -13.40
C ARG A 243 -6.18 8.25 -11.91
N VAL A 244 -5.14 8.09 -11.10
CA VAL A 244 -5.15 8.30 -9.66
C VAL A 244 -4.04 9.26 -9.25
N ASP A 245 -4.32 10.11 -8.29
CA ASP A 245 -3.41 11.13 -7.74
C ASP A 245 -2.79 10.68 -6.42
N ALA A 246 -3.52 9.87 -5.69
CA ALA A 246 -3.10 9.29 -4.41
C ALA A 246 -3.51 7.83 -4.33
N ILE A 247 -2.89 7.07 -3.43
CA ILE A 247 -3.21 5.68 -3.16
C ILE A 247 -3.30 5.47 -1.65
N VAL A 248 -4.37 4.81 -1.21
CA VAL A 248 -4.47 4.23 0.13
C VAL A 248 -4.30 2.72 0.01
N GLY A 249 -3.40 2.16 0.81
CA GLY A 249 -3.19 0.71 0.79
C GLY A 249 -2.08 0.23 1.70
N TRP A 250 -2.01 -1.07 1.83
CA TRP A 250 -1.03 -1.77 2.64
C TRP A 250 0.31 -1.91 1.93
N ARG A 251 1.37 -1.72 2.68
CA ARG A 251 2.75 -1.93 2.25
C ARG A 251 3.41 -2.97 3.15
N GLN A 252 4.32 -3.74 2.57
CA GLN A 252 5.14 -4.67 3.33
C GLN A 252 5.95 -3.91 4.39
N ALA A 253 5.95 -4.39 5.62
CA ALA A 253 6.76 -3.93 6.74
C ALA A 253 7.80 -4.97 7.08
N GLY A 254 8.91 -4.54 7.69
CA GLY A 254 9.99 -5.42 8.12
C GLY A 254 10.85 -5.96 6.97
N GLY A 255 11.65 -6.95 7.27
CA GLY A 255 12.57 -7.56 6.33
C GLY A 255 13.88 -6.76 6.16
N ASN A 256 14.43 -6.78 4.95
CA ASN A 256 15.66 -6.04 4.66
C ASN A 256 15.35 -4.56 4.42
N LEU A 257 15.67 -3.72 5.39
CA LEU A 257 15.38 -2.28 5.36
C LEU A 257 16.09 -1.54 4.22
N ALA A 258 17.28 -2.00 3.80
CA ALA A 258 17.97 -1.38 2.66
C ALA A 258 17.21 -1.61 1.34
N THR A 259 16.73 -2.84 1.13
CA THR A 259 15.90 -3.18 -0.03
C THR A 259 14.57 -2.43 0.01
N LEU A 260 13.95 -2.31 1.20
CA LEU A 260 12.71 -1.59 1.38
C LEU A 260 12.89 -0.09 1.06
N LEU A 261 13.95 0.54 1.60
CA LEU A 261 14.29 1.94 1.33
C LEU A 261 14.50 2.17 -0.17
N ALA A 262 15.29 1.31 -0.82
CA ALA A 262 15.55 1.41 -2.25
C ALA A 262 14.30 1.22 -3.10
N SER A 263 13.44 0.27 -2.76
CA SER A 263 12.22 0.01 -3.52
C SER A 263 11.18 1.13 -3.40
N ARG A 264 11.09 1.78 -2.23
CA ARG A 264 10.12 2.85 -1.98
C ARG A 264 10.58 4.22 -2.49
N TYR A 265 11.87 4.52 -2.35
CA TYR A 265 12.40 5.88 -2.52
C TYR A 265 13.61 5.96 -3.45
N GLY A 266 14.16 4.82 -3.88
CA GLY A 266 15.30 4.78 -4.78
C GLY A 266 14.97 5.43 -6.12
N CYS A 267 15.96 6.13 -6.67
CA CYS A 267 15.90 6.67 -8.02
C CYS A 267 16.12 5.53 -9.03
N PRO A 268 15.38 5.54 -10.14
CA PRO A 268 15.72 4.68 -11.25
C PRO A 268 17.17 4.96 -11.65
N ALA A 269 17.92 3.92 -11.97
CA ALA A 269 19.26 4.06 -12.52
C ALA A 269 19.19 5.08 -13.64
N LEU A 270 20.17 6.00 -13.69
CA LEU A 270 20.34 6.87 -14.84
C LEU A 270 20.75 5.96 -16.00
N GLN A 271 19.80 5.36 -16.62
CA GLN A 271 20.03 4.72 -17.89
C GLN A 271 20.23 5.78 -18.97
N ALA A 272 21.43 6.29 -18.97
CA ALA A 272 22.13 6.43 -20.20
C ALA A 272 22.72 5.07 -20.57
N THR A 273 21.93 4.13 -20.86
CA THR A 273 22.36 3.00 -21.68
C THR A 273 21.52 3.07 -22.94
N THR A 274 21.93 3.93 -23.83
CA THR A 274 22.29 3.43 -25.15
C THR A 274 23.12 2.18 -24.89
N VAL A 275 22.50 1.00 -24.90
CA VAL A 275 23.23 -0.22 -25.20
C VAL A 275 23.84 0.08 -26.54
N PRO A 276 25.20 0.13 -26.68
CA PRO A 276 25.77 0.22 -28.00
C PRO A 276 25.13 -0.92 -28.77
N ALA A 277 24.55 -0.61 -29.92
CA ALA A 277 24.12 -1.65 -30.84
C ALA A 277 25.32 -2.59 -30.94
N ALA A 278 25.18 -3.81 -30.43
CA ALA A 278 26.22 -4.80 -30.50
C ALA A 278 26.55 -4.86 -31.99
N ASN A 279 27.75 -4.45 -32.34
CA ASN A 279 28.25 -4.52 -33.69
C ASN A 279 27.91 -5.93 -34.16
N ALA A 280 27.08 -6.01 -35.18
CA ALA A 280 26.78 -7.26 -35.84
C ALA A 280 28.13 -7.93 -36.16
N PRO A 281 28.32 -9.21 -35.81
CA PRO A 281 29.57 -9.87 -36.13
C PRO A 281 29.76 -9.84 -37.64
N THR A 282 30.83 -9.18 -38.05
CA THR A 282 31.30 -9.14 -39.41
C THR A 282 31.60 -10.56 -39.83
N THR A 283 30.87 -11.03 -40.84
CA THR A 283 31.19 -12.08 -41.78
C THR A 283 32.04 -13.26 -41.29
N ALA A 284 31.36 -14.38 -41.02
CA ALA A 284 31.98 -15.70 -41.13
C ALA A 284 32.02 -16.12 -42.64
N PRO A 285 33.09 -16.78 -43.10
CA PRO A 285 33.24 -17.14 -44.50
C PRO A 285 32.28 -18.27 -44.89
N SER A 286 31.75 -18.15 -46.08
CA SER A 286 30.85 -19.10 -46.72
C SER A 286 31.46 -20.50 -46.84
N ALA A 287 30.76 -21.50 -46.35
CA ALA A 287 31.01 -22.91 -46.72
C ALA A 287 30.01 -23.35 -47.80
N PRO A 288 30.39 -24.30 -48.65
CA PRO A 288 29.69 -24.55 -49.92
C PRO A 288 28.40 -25.36 -49.77
N ILE A 289 27.48 -25.07 -50.66
CA ILE A 289 26.16 -25.59 -50.83
C ILE A 289 26.19 -27.08 -51.25
N GLY A 290 25.50 -27.94 -50.48
CA GLY A 290 25.11 -29.28 -50.91
C GLY A 290 23.58 -29.37 -51.03
N PRO A 291 23.03 -30.26 -51.90
CA PRO A 291 21.65 -30.15 -52.39
C PRO A 291 20.57 -30.63 -51.41
N THR A 292 19.46 -29.91 -51.47
CA THR A 292 18.19 -30.14 -50.78
C THR A 292 17.49 -31.44 -51.20
N PRO A 293 16.78 -32.10 -50.27
CA PRO A 293 15.55 -32.81 -50.61
C PRO A 293 14.30 -32.07 -50.14
N SER A 294 13.38 -32.01 -51.06
CA SER A 294 12.00 -31.52 -50.95
C SER A 294 11.20 -32.34 -49.94
N ALA A 295 10.48 -31.70 -49.04
CA ALA A 295 9.39 -32.31 -48.31
C ALA A 295 8.29 -31.28 -47.99
N ALA A 296 7.07 -31.78 -47.98
CA ALA A 296 5.75 -31.16 -48.05
C ALA A 296 5.35 -30.28 -46.84
N PRO A 297 4.21 -29.55 -46.94
CA PRO A 297 3.86 -28.50 -45.98
C PRO A 297 3.16 -29.09 -44.74
N ASP A 298 3.74 -28.91 -43.59
CA ASP A 298 3.07 -29.10 -42.30
C ASP A 298 2.56 -27.77 -41.74
N THR A 299 1.29 -27.75 -41.45
CA THR A 299 0.56 -26.69 -40.74
C THR A 299 1.13 -26.50 -39.36
N ALA A 300 2.09 -25.62 -39.17
CA ALA A 300 2.64 -25.26 -37.87
C ALA A 300 1.79 -24.17 -37.21
N THR A 301 1.19 -24.52 -36.10
CA THR A 301 0.63 -23.60 -35.08
C THR A 301 1.71 -22.58 -34.72
N PRO A 302 1.41 -21.28 -34.67
CA PRO A 302 2.42 -20.29 -34.29
C PRO A 302 2.83 -20.49 -32.84
N PRO A 303 4.14 -20.40 -32.52
CA PRO A 303 4.61 -20.53 -31.14
C PRO A 303 4.08 -19.37 -30.28
N PRO A 304 3.87 -19.59 -28.97
CA PRO A 304 3.41 -18.55 -28.06
C PRO A 304 4.38 -17.37 -28.11
N THR A 305 3.82 -16.20 -28.38
CA THR A 305 4.54 -14.93 -28.45
C THR A 305 5.28 -14.69 -27.13
N ALA A 306 6.59 -14.75 -27.18
CA ALA A 306 7.42 -14.35 -26.04
C ALA A 306 7.09 -12.90 -25.64
N PRO A 307 7.09 -12.56 -24.34
CA PRO A 307 6.83 -11.20 -23.89
C PRO A 307 7.81 -10.25 -24.60
N ARG A 308 7.27 -9.25 -25.28
CA ARG A 308 8.06 -8.22 -25.97
C ARG A 308 8.98 -7.56 -24.95
N ARG A 309 10.27 -7.68 -25.18
CA ARG A 309 11.25 -6.80 -24.51
C ARG A 309 10.94 -5.36 -24.92
N PRO A 310 11.01 -4.38 -23.99
CA PRO A 310 10.94 -2.98 -24.36
C PRO A 310 12.07 -2.70 -25.37
N SER A 311 11.71 -2.45 -26.60
CA SER A 311 12.69 -2.26 -27.70
C SER A 311 12.94 -0.79 -28.02
N ASP A 312 12.62 0.13 -27.11
CA ASP A 312 12.93 1.55 -27.31
C ASP A 312 14.16 1.95 -26.51
N PRO A 313 15.28 2.34 -27.19
CA PRO A 313 16.41 2.95 -26.51
C PRO A 313 15.99 4.32 -25.98
N GLY A 314 15.90 4.43 -24.65
CA GLY A 314 15.50 5.66 -23.95
C GLY A 314 14.20 5.58 -23.14
N ALA A 315 13.50 4.46 -23.13
CA ALA A 315 12.36 4.26 -22.25
C ALA A 315 12.83 4.27 -20.79
N LEU A 316 12.39 5.29 -20.03
CA LEU A 316 12.56 5.33 -18.59
C LEU A 316 11.83 4.11 -18.01
N VAL A 317 12.56 3.16 -17.45
CA VAL A 317 11.98 2.06 -16.69
C VAL A 317 11.45 2.70 -15.40
N LYS A 318 10.12 2.89 -15.31
CA LYS A 318 9.48 3.31 -14.08
C LYS A 318 9.73 2.21 -13.05
N ALA A 319 10.29 2.57 -11.88
CA ALA A 319 10.41 1.63 -10.77
C ALA A 319 9.00 1.34 -10.26
N PRO A 320 8.41 0.16 -10.50
CA PRO A 320 7.00 -0.11 -10.23
C PRO A 320 6.68 -0.11 -8.73
N SER A 321 7.68 -0.17 -7.86
CA SER A 321 7.54 -0.15 -6.41
C SER A 321 7.49 1.26 -5.82
N ASN A 322 8.04 2.28 -6.50
CA ASN A 322 7.98 3.67 -6.07
C ASN A 322 6.67 4.31 -6.54
N LEU A 323 5.62 4.22 -5.72
CA LEU A 323 4.30 4.77 -6.04
C LEU A 323 4.27 6.31 -6.07
N THR A 324 5.22 6.98 -5.44
CA THR A 324 5.27 8.45 -5.40
C THR A 324 5.57 9.05 -6.77
N GLY A 325 6.17 8.29 -7.66
CA GLY A 325 6.57 8.69 -9.01
C GLY A 325 7.76 9.65 -9.06
N ILE A 326 8.33 10.03 -7.92
CA ILE A 326 9.55 10.84 -7.83
C ILE A 326 10.57 10.20 -6.91
N CYS A 327 11.82 10.66 -7.01
CA CYS A 327 12.89 10.31 -6.08
C CYS A 327 13.75 11.53 -5.77
N ASP A 328 14.47 11.47 -4.67
CA ASP A 328 15.46 12.47 -4.30
C ASP A 328 16.88 11.94 -4.53
N ARG A 329 17.56 12.50 -5.53
CA ARG A 329 18.93 12.08 -5.86
C ARG A 329 19.95 12.42 -4.78
N SER A 330 19.66 13.38 -3.91
CA SER A 330 20.58 13.76 -2.82
C SER A 330 20.79 12.64 -1.81
N ILE A 331 19.81 11.72 -1.66
CA ILE A 331 19.89 10.59 -0.75
C ILE A 331 20.28 9.28 -1.47
N GLN A 332 20.38 9.28 -2.81
CA GLN A 332 20.62 8.03 -3.56
C GLN A 332 21.92 7.35 -3.17
N SER A 333 22.99 8.11 -2.95
CA SER A 333 24.28 7.54 -2.53
C SER A 333 24.20 6.82 -1.16
N ASN A 334 23.34 7.29 -0.26
CA ASN A 334 23.08 6.62 1.02
C ASN A 334 22.29 5.32 0.80
N ILE A 335 21.29 5.34 -0.09
CA ILE A 335 20.50 4.15 -0.46
C ILE A 335 21.41 3.08 -1.06
N ASP A 336 22.27 3.45 -2.01
CA ASP A 336 23.22 2.55 -2.65
C ASP A 336 24.22 1.97 -1.64
N ALA A 337 24.72 2.81 -0.73
CA ALA A 337 25.63 2.38 0.32
C ALA A 337 24.99 1.36 1.29
N ALA A 338 23.69 1.54 1.60
CA ALA A 338 22.95 0.56 2.40
C ALA A 338 22.76 -0.76 1.65
N LEU A 339 22.40 -0.71 0.35
CA LEU A 339 22.22 -1.91 -0.48
C LEU A 339 23.52 -2.71 -0.63
N ASN A 340 24.64 -2.01 -0.79
CA ASN A 340 25.95 -2.63 -0.95
C ASN A 340 26.62 -3.01 0.39
N GLY A 341 25.98 -2.73 1.53
CA GLY A 341 26.51 -3.01 2.86
C GLY A 341 27.72 -2.18 3.25
N THR A 342 28.01 -1.08 2.54
CA THR A 342 29.16 -0.19 2.84
C THR A 342 28.87 0.81 3.95
N LYS A 343 27.59 1.02 4.28
CA LYS A 343 27.13 1.79 5.44
C LYS A 343 26.13 0.99 6.26
N ASN A 344 26.15 1.20 7.58
CA ASN A 344 25.14 0.62 8.45
C ASN A 344 23.77 1.18 8.10
N ILE A 345 22.76 0.32 7.98
CA ILE A 345 21.40 0.73 7.61
C ILE A 345 20.77 1.69 8.63
N ASN A 346 21.12 1.58 9.92
CA ASN A 346 20.59 2.48 10.94
C ASN A 346 21.08 3.91 10.72
N ASP A 347 22.37 4.08 10.39
CA ASP A 347 22.96 5.38 10.11
C ASP A 347 22.35 5.99 8.83
N VAL A 348 22.13 5.14 7.83
CA VAL A 348 21.49 5.56 6.59
C VAL A 348 20.04 6.02 6.85
N ILE A 349 19.25 5.26 7.59
CA ILE A 349 17.86 5.65 7.92
C ILE A 349 17.86 6.98 8.66
N THR A 350 18.68 7.14 9.68
CA THR A 350 18.78 8.39 10.44
C THR A 350 19.11 9.59 9.55
N ALA A 351 19.97 9.38 8.55
CA ALA A 351 20.38 10.45 7.63
C ALA A 351 19.29 10.80 6.59
N VAL A 352 18.52 9.81 6.11
CA VAL A 352 17.57 10.02 5.02
C VAL A 352 16.14 10.35 5.49
N GLU A 353 15.74 9.86 6.66
CA GLU A 353 14.38 9.97 7.19
C GLU A 353 13.83 11.41 7.18
N PRO A 354 14.59 12.44 7.64
CA PRO A 354 14.11 13.83 7.58
C PRO A 354 13.82 14.29 6.14
N ARG A 355 14.62 13.80 5.18
CA ARG A 355 14.44 14.15 3.78
C ARG A 355 13.20 13.52 3.18
N LEU A 356 12.92 12.27 3.57
CA LEU A 356 11.70 11.56 3.15
C LEU A 356 10.43 12.28 3.63
N TRP A 357 10.41 12.75 4.88
CA TRP A 357 9.33 13.59 5.40
C TRP A 357 9.19 14.89 4.61
N ASN A 358 10.30 15.55 4.28
CA ASN A 358 10.31 16.78 3.49
C ASN A 358 9.80 16.60 2.06
N MET A 359 9.87 15.40 1.48
CA MET A 359 9.25 15.13 0.17
C MET A 359 7.73 15.23 0.21
N SER A 360 7.12 15.06 1.38
CA SER A 360 5.67 15.14 1.60
C SER A 360 4.88 14.28 0.61
N THR A 361 5.31 13.04 0.42
CA THR A 361 4.67 12.10 -0.52
C THR A 361 3.97 10.95 0.16
N VAL A 362 4.38 10.58 1.37
CA VAL A 362 3.83 9.44 2.10
C VAL A 362 3.43 9.87 3.50
N LEU A 363 2.21 9.51 3.89
CA LEU A 363 1.68 9.61 5.24
C LEU A 363 1.48 8.18 5.76
N PRO A 364 2.40 7.66 6.60
CA PRO A 364 2.17 6.41 7.32
C PRO A 364 0.99 6.56 8.26
N ILE A 365 0.17 5.52 8.42
CA ILE A 365 -1.06 5.59 9.22
C ILE A 365 -0.99 4.62 10.40
N LEU A 366 -0.95 3.32 10.13
CA LEU A 366 -0.92 2.31 11.19
C LEU A 366 -0.23 1.04 10.70
N GLN A 367 0.28 0.27 11.67
CA GLN A 367 0.64 -1.12 11.44
C GLN A 367 -0.55 -2.03 11.74
N ASP A 368 -0.76 -3.01 10.86
CA ASP A 368 -1.85 -3.97 10.97
C ASP A 368 -1.69 -4.90 12.17
N THR A 369 -2.80 -5.24 12.81
CA THR A 369 -2.86 -6.15 13.96
C THR A 369 -3.87 -7.25 13.69
N THR A 370 -3.54 -8.48 14.06
CA THR A 370 -4.44 -9.64 13.94
C THR A 370 -4.53 -10.41 15.26
N ILE A 371 -5.58 -11.19 15.37
CA ILE A 371 -5.74 -12.17 16.44
C ILE A 371 -5.20 -13.51 15.93
N VAL A 372 -4.37 -14.15 16.74
CA VAL A 372 -3.86 -15.50 16.49
C VAL A 372 -4.38 -16.42 17.57
N ALA A 373 -4.81 -17.60 17.18
CA ALA A 373 -5.19 -18.69 18.08
C ALA A 373 -4.46 -19.96 17.67
N ALA A 374 -3.93 -20.70 18.65
CA ALA A 374 -3.28 -21.99 18.46
C ALA A 374 -3.93 -23.01 19.39
N GLY A 375 -4.47 -24.08 18.83
CA GLY A 375 -5.07 -25.19 19.55
C GLY A 375 -4.04 -26.06 20.27
N PRO A 376 -4.48 -26.97 21.17
CA PRO A 376 -3.61 -27.78 22.01
C PRO A 376 -2.77 -28.79 21.20
N SER A 377 -3.22 -29.18 20.04
CA SER A 377 -2.54 -30.16 19.18
C SER A 377 -1.29 -29.61 18.47
N VAL A 378 -1.12 -28.28 18.44
CA VAL A 378 0.01 -27.63 17.79
C VAL A 378 0.86 -26.91 18.83
N GLN A 379 2.14 -27.32 18.89
CA GLN A 379 3.13 -26.70 19.77
C GLN A 379 4.02 -25.73 18.96
N ASN A 380 4.77 -24.89 19.68
CA ASN A 380 5.76 -23.97 19.09
C ASN A 380 5.21 -22.94 18.09
N VAL A 381 3.90 -22.66 18.13
CA VAL A 381 3.35 -21.55 17.36
C VAL A 381 3.80 -20.24 18.00
N SER A 382 4.47 -19.39 17.24
CA SER A 382 4.84 -18.04 17.69
C SER A 382 3.60 -17.17 17.79
N LEU A 383 3.21 -16.81 18.99
CA LEU A 383 2.10 -15.90 19.25
C LEU A 383 2.57 -14.44 19.40
N SER A 384 3.86 -14.18 19.30
CA SER A 384 4.42 -12.83 19.34
C SER A 384 4.50 -12.18 17.96
N GLY A 385 4.34 -12.96 16.90
CA GLY A 385 4.43 -12.50 15.52
C GLY A 385 5.84 -12.01 15.16
N ALA A 386 6.65 -12.87 14.55
CA ALA A 386 7.93 -12.42 14.04
C ALA A 386 7.74 -11.66 12.72
N VAL A 387 8.17 -10.40 12.67
CA VAL A 387 8.25 -9.64 11.41
C VAL A 387 9.55 -10.05 10.69
N PRO A 388 9.52 -10.33 9.37
CA PRO A 388 8.40 -10.22 8.43
C PRO A 388 7.55 -11.48 8.26
N VAL A 389 7.88 -12.56 8.91
CA VAL A 389 7.29 -13.89 8.62
C VAL A 389 6.00 -14.19 9.40
N GLY A 390 5.66 -13.37 10.41
CA GLY A 390 4.45 -13.56 11.20
C GLY A 390 4.42 -14.93 11.91
N ILE A 391 3.23 -15.46 12.14
CA ILE A 391 3.02 -16.73 12.85
C ILE A 391 3.59 -17.95 12.15
N VAL A 392 3.80 -17.88 10.83
CA VAL A 392 4.30 -19.00 10.02
C VAL A 392 5.83 -19.15 10.08
N GLY A 393 6.53 -18.22 10.75
CA GLY A 393 7.99 -18.26 10.86
C GLY A 393 8.53 -19.57 11.43
N ASP A 394 7.81 -20.12 12.42
CA ASP A 394 8.18 -21.36 13.09
C ASP A 394 7.36 -22.57 12.63
N ALA A 395 6.65 -22.47 11.50
CA ALA A 395 5.75 -23.54 11.02
C ALA A 395 6.45 -24.89 10.79
N GLY A 396 7.75 -24.87 10.55
CA GLY A 396 8.55 -26.10 10.48
C GLY A 396 8.71 -26.83 11.83
N GLN A 397 8.36 -26.21 12.93
CA GLN A 397 8.47 -26.74 14.29
C GLN A 397 7.12 -27.06 14.96
N TRP A 398 6.03 -26.82 14.27
CA TRP A 398 4.67 -27.06 14.76
C TRP A 398 4.40 -28.51 15.12
#